data_fc28fdd958272dbb6747281fbcec693a
#
_entry.id   fc28fdd958272dbb6747281fbcec693a
#
_cell.length_a   1.000
_cell.length_b   1.000
_cell.length_c   1.000
_cell.angle_alpha   90.00
_cell.angle_beta   90.00
_cell.angle_gamma   90.00
#
_symmetry.space_group_name_H-M   'P 1'
#
loop_
_entity.id
_entity.type
_entity.pdbx_description
1 polymer ?
#
loop_
_entity_poly.entity_id
_entity_poly.type
_entity_poly.pdbx_seq_one_letter_code
_entity_poly.pdbx_strand_id
1 'polypeptide(L)'
;MPPLKIVLDTNSLLRSISRRSAFAIILDKLYENAYELYISNDIQLEYEEKITDIFSKETAELIIGALSLLENVKKIDIHFHLNLIPADVDDNKFSDCAFSANVHYLVTDDKHFNVLRSIPFPAINIISLEQFKDLLMIKPVF
;
A
#
# COMPACT_ATOMS: atom_id res chain seq x y z
N MET A 1 0.80 -20.80 -6.41
CA MET A 1 -0.08 -19.62 -6.35
C MET A 1 0.73 -18.37 -6.64
N PRO A 2 0.26 -17.49 -7.51
CA PRO A 2 0.92 -16.22 -7.69
C PRO A 2 0.85 -15.41 -6.39
N PRO A 3 1.86 -14.58 -6.12
CA PRO A 3 1.85 -13.77 -4.92
C PRO A 3 0.73 -12.72 -4.93
N LEU A 4 0.24 -12.38 -3.76
CA LEU A 4 -0.75 -11.32 -3.59
C LEU A 4 -0.10 -9.97 -3.89
N LYS A 5 -0.69 -9.20 -4.80
CA LYS A 5 -0.20 -7.89 -5.22
C LYS A 5 -1.01 -6.79 -4.54
N ILE A 6 -0.32 -5.88 -3.88
CA ILE A 6 -0.94 -4.89 -2.98
C ILE A 6 -0.38 -3.50 -3.25
N VAL A 7 -1.24 -2.49 -3.13
CA VAL A 7 -0.84 -1.10 -2.89
C VAL A 7 -1.37 -0.72 -1.50
N LEU A 8 -0.51 -0.12 -0.68
CA LEU A 8 -0.90 0.42 0.64
C LEU A 8 -0.98 1.95 0.54
N ASP A 9 -2.07 2.54 1.00
CA ASP A 9 -2.08 3.98 1.16
C ASP A 9 -1.14 4.37 2.32
N THR A 10 -0.82 5.65 2.42
CA THR A 10 0.19 6.10 3.38
C THR A 10 -0.21 5.79 4.82
N ASN A 11 -1.46 6.04 5.19
CA ASN A 11 -1.93 5.79 6.56
C ASN A 11 -1.88 4.30 6.92
N SER A 12 -2.16 3.43 5.96
CA SER A 12 -2.06 1.98 6.17
C SER A 12 -0.62 1.58 6.48
N LEU A 13 0.34 2.12 5.74
CA LEU A 13 1.76 1.89 6.03
C LEU A 13 2.15 2.43 7.40
N LEU A 14 1.77 3.67 7.72
CA LEU A 14 2.10 4.30 9.00
C LEU A 14 1.60 3.48 10.19
N ARG A 15 0.39 2.95 10.09
CA ARG A 15 -0.20 2.14 11.17
C ARG A 15 0.50 0.79 11.36
N SER A 16 1.28 0.35 10.38
CA SER A 16 2.03 -0.90 10.46
C SER A 16 3.46 -0.75 11.03
N ILE A 17 3.92 0.48 11.22
CA ILE A 17 5.31 0.74 11.63
C ILE A 17 5.52 0.48 13.13
N SER A 18 4.61 0.92 13.99
CA SER A 18 4.75 0.73 15.43
C SER A 18 4.62 -0.74 15.81
N ARG A 19 5.59 -1.25 16.58
CA ARG A 19 5.59 -2.64 17.07
C ARG A 19 4.40 -2.92 18.01
N ARG A 20 3.81 -1.88 18.58
CA ARG A 20 2.64 -2.00 19.47
C ARG A 20 1.32 -1.97 18.70
N SER A 21 1.36 -1.64 17.42
CA SER A 21 0.15 -1.60 16.60
C SER A 21 -0.38 -3.01 16.34
N ALA A 22 -1.71 -3.15 16.34
CA ALA A 22 -2.37 -4.38 15.90
C ALA A 22 -2.04 -4.72 14.43
N PHE A 23 -1.54 -3.75 13.66
CA PHE A 23 -1.22 -3.90 12.24
C PHE A 23 0.28 -4.05 11.96
N ALA A 24 1.11 -4.23 13.00
CA ALA A 24 2.54 -4.49 12.82
C ALA A 24 2.82 -5.70 11.93
N ILE A 25 1.91 -6.66 11.91
CA ILE A 25 1.99 -7.86 11.07
C ILE A 25 2.10 -7.54 9.59
N ILE A 26 1.56 -6.40 9.14
CA ILE A 26 1.58 -6.01 7.73
C ILE A 26 3.00 -5.80 7.23
N LEU A 27 3.82 -5.06 7.97
CA LEU A 27 5.24 -4.92 7.63
C LEU A 27 6.02 -6.21 7.88
N ASP A 28 5.74 -6.93 8.97
CA ASP A 28 6.40 -8.20 9.25
C ASP A 28 6.22 -9.18 8.10
N LYS A 29 4.99 -9.30 7.58
CA LYS A 29 4.68 -10.18 6.46
C LYS A 29 5.32 -9.72 5.16
N LEU A 30 5.48 -8.42 4.96
CA LEU A 30 6.22 -7.91 3.80
C LEU A 30 7.69 -8.36 3.87
N TYR A 31 8.33 -8.23 5.03
CA TYR A 31 9.71 -8.67 5.23
C TYR A 31 9.87 -10.18 5.08
N GLU A 32 8.81 -10.95 5.35
CA GLU A 32 8.79 -12.40 5.18
C GLU A 32 8.44 -12.84 3.75
N ASN A 33 8.31 -11.91 2.80
CA ASN A 33 7.95 -12.17 1.41
C ASN A 33 6.57 -12.80 1.24
N ALA A 34 5.62 -12.43 2.11
CA ALA A 34 4.26 -12.99 2.06
C ALA A 34 3.38 -12.34 0.99
N TYR A 35 3.74 -11.17 0.51
CA TYR A 35 3.03 -10.47 -0.56
C TYR A 35 3.99 -9.52 -1.29
N GLU A 36 3.53 -9.01 -2.44
CA GLU A 36 4.25 -7.99 -3.20
C GLU A 36 3.62 -6.62 -2.96
N LEU A 37 4.45 -5.64 -2.62
CA LEU A 37 4.04 -4.25 -2.47
C LEU A 37 4.44 -3.48 -3.72
N TYR A 38 3.48 -2.80 -4.34
CA TYR A 38 3.72 -1.94 -5.50
C TYR A 38 3.71 -0.48 -5.08
N ILE A 39 4.72 0.24 -5.50
CA ILE A 39 4.86 1.67 -5.23
C ILE A 39 5.27 2.40 -6.51
N SER A 40 4.96 3.69 -6.56
CA SER A 40 5.51 4.60 -7.54
C SER A 40 6.49 5.54 -6.84
N ASN A 41 7.17 6.37 -7.63
CA ASN A 41 8.07 7.36 -7.06
C ASN A 41 7.31 8.35 -6.15
N ASP A 42 6.13 8.79 -6.58
CA ASP A 42 5.31 9.72 -5.81
C ASP A 42 4.83 9.10 -4.49
N ILE A 43 4.47 7.83 -4.51
CA ILE A 43 4.08 7.10 -3.30
C ILE A 43 5.26 7.00 -2.34
N GLN A 44 6.43 6.65 -2.83
CA GLN A 44 7.63 6.55 -1.99
C GLN A 44 7.97 7.88 -1.32
N LEU A 45 7.89 8.98 -2.07
CA LEU A 45 8.14 10.32 -1.52
C LEU A 45 7.15 10.67 -0.41
N GLU A 46 5.87 10.34 -0.60
CA GLU A 46 4.87 10.59 0.44
C GLU A 46 5.10 9.70 1.68
N TYR A 47 5.45 8.45 1.49
CA TYR A 47 5.81 7.55 2.61
C TYR A 47 6.93 8.18 3.43
N GLU A 48 8.01 8.59 2.78
CA GLU A 48 9.17 9.18 3.43
C GLU A 48 8.80 10.45 4.20
N GLU A 49 8.04 11.34 3.56
CA GLU A 49 7.59 12.59 4.17
C GLU A 49 6.76 12.33 5.43
N LYS A 50 5.76 11.46 5.34
CA LYS A 50 4.84 11.21 6.44
C LYS A 50 5.47 10.42 7.58
N ILE A 51 6.36 9.48 7.28
CA ILE A 51 7.11 8.78 8.32
C ILE A 51 8.01 9.77 9.07
N THR A 52 8.66 10.67 8.34
CA THR A 52 9.50 11.71 8.94
C THR A 52 8.68 12.59 9.90
N ASP A 53 7.50 13.03 9.44
CA ASP A 53 6.65 13.94 10.22
C ASP A 53 6.08 13.28 11.48
N ILE A 54 5.68 12.02 11.40
CA ILE A 54 4.97 11.35 12.50
C ILE A 54 5.93 10.61 13.43
N PHE A 55 6.99 10.04 12.91
CA PHE A 55 7.98 9.28 13.70
C PHE A 55 9.29 10.07 13.82
N SER A 56 10.16 9.94 12.81
CA SER A 56 11.44 10.65 12.77
C SER A 56 12.09 10.46 11.41
N LYS A 57 13.11 11.28 11.14
CA LYS A 57 13.94 11.13 9.93
C LYS A 57 14.66 9.78 9.92
N GLU A 58 15.15 9.36 11.07
CA GLU A 58 15.86 8.08 11.23
C GLU A 58 14.94 6.91 10.92
N THR A 59 13.70 6.95 11.40
CA THR A 59 12.71 5.91 11.09
C THR A 59 12.41 5.88 9.60
N ALA A 60 12.25 7.04 8.97
CA ALA A 60 12.01 7.13 7.53
C ALA A 60 13.16 6.50 6.74
N GLU A 61 14.40 6.83 7.09
CA GLU A 61 15.58 6.28 6.42
C GLU A 61 15.64 4.75 6.57
N LEU A 62 15.33 4.22 7.74
CA LEU A 62 15.33 2.78 8.01
C LEU A 62 14.24 2.07 7.20
N ILE A 63 13.02 2.58 7.24
CA ILE A 63 11.89 1.94 6.56
C ILE A 63 12.04 2.02 5.04
N ILE A 64 12.33 3.20 4.49
CA ILE A 64 12.49 3.37 3.04
C ILE A 64 13.71 2.58 2.56
N GLY A 65 14.79 2.59 3.32
CA GLY A 65 15.98 1.79 3.00
C GLY A 65 15.66 0.29 2.96
N ALA A 66 14.92 -0.22 3.94
CA ALA A 66 14.50 -1.61 3.96
C ALA A 66 13.61 -1.95 2.76
N LEU A 67 12.63 -1.09 2.45
CA LEU A 67 11.75 -1.31 1.30
C LEU A 67 12.52 -1.36 -0.01
N SER A 68 13.56 -0.53 -0.16
CA SER A 68 14.37 -0.51 -1.39
C SER A 68 15.21 -1.78 -1.60
N LEU A 69 15.46 -2.54 -0.55
CA LEU A 69 16.25 -3.77 -0.60
C LEU A 69 15.43 -5.04 -0.80
N LEU A 70 14.11 -4.96 -0.61
CA LEU A 70 13.24 -6.12 -0.74
C LEU A 70 12.89 -6.39 -2.20
N GLU A 71 13.06 -7.64 -2.64
CA GLU A 71 12.72 -8.05 -4.01
C GLU A 71 11.21 -8.01 -4.26
N ASN A 72 10.40 -8.17 -3.22
CA ASN A 72 8.95 -8.14 -3.30
C ASN A 72 8.35 -6.74 -3.13
N VAL A 73 9.17 -5.71 -3.07
CA VAL A 73 8.74 -4.32 -3.23
C VAL A 73 9.05 -3.91 -4.65
N LYS A 74 8.00 -3.66 -5.44
CA LYS A 74 8.10 -3.38 -6.88
C LYS A 74 7.83 -1.90 -7.12
N LYS A 75 8.84 -1.18 -7.60
CA LYS A 75 8.67 0.22 -7.98
C LYS A 75 8.34 0.29 -9.46
N ILE A 76 7.21 0.91 -9.78
CA ILE A 76 6.73 1.02 -11.15
C ILE A 76 6.64 2.48 -11.58
N ASP A 77 6.71 2.70 -12.91
CA ASP A 77 6.52 4.02 -13.51
C ASP A 77 5.06 4.20 -13.89
N ILE A 78 4.52 5.37 -13.57
CA ILE A 78 3.14 5.73 -13.91
C ILE A 78 3.16 6.58 -15.18
N HIS A 79 2.51 6.09 -16.23
CA HIS A 79 2.50 6.74 -17.53
C HIS A 79 1.21 7.49 -17.84
N PHE A 80 0.16 7.29 -17.04
CA PHE A 80 -1.12 8.00 -17.22
C PHE A 80 -1.82 8.18 -15.87
N HIS A 81 -2.61 9.25 -15.82
CA HIS A 81 -3.33 9.66 -14.61
C HIS A 81 -4.84 9.48 -14.84
N LEU A 82 -5.47 8.66 -14.01
CA LEU A 82 -6.88 8.30 -14.17
C LEU A 82 -7.84 9.32 -13.55
N ASN A 83 -7.37 10.09 -12.55
CA ASN A 83 -8.16 11.11 -11.84
C ASN A 83 -9.50 10.58 -11.31
N LEU A 84 -9.48 9.39 -10.72
CA LEU A 84 -10.69 8.71 -10.25
C LEU A 84 -11.22 9.25 -8.91
N ILE A 85 -10.39 9.97 -8.16
CA ILE A 85 -10.71 10.46 -6.81
C ILE A 85 -10.72 11.99 -6.83
N PRO A 86 -11.86 12.63 -7.16
CA PRO A 86 -11.92 14.08 -7.24
C PRO A 86 -11.90 14.77 -5.88
N ALA A 87 -12.31 14.09 -4.81
CA ALA A 87 -12.36 14.65 -3.46
C ALA A 87 -10.98 14.95 -2.89
N ASP A 88 -9.96 14.16 -3.27
CA ASP A 88 -8.58 14.36 -2.83
C ASP A 88 -7.65 13.97 -3.98
N VAL A 89 -7.08 14.97 -4.64
CA VAL A 89 -6.23 14.76 -5.81
C VAL A 89 -4.95 14.00 -5.44
N ASP A 90 -4.43 14.20 -4.22
CA ASP A 90 -3.22 13.50 -3.77
C ASP A 90 -3.44 11.99 -3.66
N ASP A 91 -4.67 11.54 -3.41
CA ASP A 91 -4.97 10.11 -3.30
C ASP A 91 -4.91 9.39 -4.65
N ASN A 92 -4.99 10.12 -5.77
CA ASN A 92 -4.97 9.53 -7.10
C ASN A 92 -3.68 8.78 -7.41
N LYS A 93 -2.56 9.11 -6.77
CA LYS A 93 -1.30 8.36 -6.98
C LYS A 93 -1.44 6.89 -6.62
N PHE A 94 -2.26 6.57 -5.60
CA PHE A 94 -2.48 5.20 -5.17
C PHE A 94 -3.36 4.42 -6.15
N SER A 95 -4.45 5.03 -6.62
CA SER A 95 -5.30 4.39 -7.62
C SER A 95 -4.58 4.21 -8.96
N ASP A 96 -3.79 5.20 -9.38
CA ASP A 96 -2.98 5.11 -10.59
C ASP A 96 -1.98 3.96 -10.51
N CYS A 97 -1.32 3.81 -9.36
CA CYS A 97 -0.38 2.72 -9.13
C CYS A 97 -1.09 1.37 -9.11
N ALA A 98 -2.21 1.28 -8.41
CA ALA A 98 -3.00 0.06 -8.32
C ALA A 98 -3.46 -0.44 -9.68
N PHE A 99 -3.91 0.47 -10.54
CA PHE A 99 -4.33 0.13 -11.90
C PHE A 99 -3.13 -0.28 -12.76
N SER A 100 -2.06 0.53 -12.75
CA SER A 100 -0.89 0.29 -13.60
C SER A 100 -0.21 -1.03 -13.27
N ALA A 101 -0.18 -1.43 -12.01
CA ALA A 101 0.41 -2.68 -11.56
C ALA A 101 -0.58 -3.85 -11.62
N ASN A 102 -1.85 -3.59 -11.89
CA ASN A 102 -2.91 -4.59 -11.87
C ASN A 102 -2.91 -5.38 -10.56
N VAL A 103 -2.93 -4.66 -9.44
CA VAL A 103 -2.88 -5.28 -8.12
C VAL A 103 -4.18 -5.97 -7.76
N HIS A 104 -4.11 -6.92 -6.84
CA HIS A 104 -5.31 -7.57 -6.31
C HIS A 104 -6.12 -6.61 -5.45
N TYR A 105 -5.45 -5.81 -4.61
CA TYR A 105 -6.12 -4.88 -3.69
C TYR A 105 -5.33 -3.60 -3.48
N LEU A 106 -6.06 -2.50 -3.37
CA LEU A 106 -5.60 -1.25 -2.77
C LEU A 106 -6.12 -1.24 -1.33
N VAL A 107 -5.20 -1.22 -0.36
CA VAL A 107 -5.53 -1.30 1.06
C VAL A 107 -5.62 0.11 1.63
N THR A 108 -6.81 0.48 2.10
CA THR A 108 -7.06 1.81 2.66
C THR A 108 -8.28 1.78 3.56
N ASP A 109 -8.26 2.62 4.60
CA ASP A 109 -9.42 2.92 5.44
C ASP A 109 -9.99 4.32 5.15
N ASP A 110 -9.39 5.05 4.19
CA ASP A 110 -9.82 6.40 3.84
C ASP A 110 -11.09 6.35 2.99
N LYS A 111 -12.11 7.09 3.44
CA LYS A 111 -13.43 7.15 2.79
C LYS A 111 -13.38 7.73 1.37
N HIS A 112 -12.38 8.55 1.05
CA HIS A 112 -12.24 9.14 -0.30
C HIS A 112 -12.07 8.07 -1.36
N PHE A 113 -11.52 6.91 -1.01
CA PHE A 113 -11.34 5.79 -1.95
C PHE A 113 -12.63 5.02 -2.23
N ASN A 114 -13.71 5.25 -1.46
CA ASN A 114 -14.96 4.53 -1.68
C ASN A 114 -15.58 4.78 -3.05
N VAL A 115 -15.25 5.89 -3.70
CA VAL A 115 -15.70 6.19 -5.07
C VAL A 115 -15.26 5.10 -6.05
N LEU A 116 -14.13 4.45 -5.81
CA LEU A 116 -13.61 3.40 -6.67
C LEU A 116 -14.50 2.16 -6.71
N ARG A 117 -15.29 1.92 -5.67
CA ARG A 117 -16.20 0.78 -5.58
C ARG A 117 -17.34 0.86 -6.59
N SER A 118 -17.69 2.08 -7.01
CA SER A 118 -18.78 2.33 -7.96
C SER A 118 -18.30 2.42 -9.41
N ILE A 119 -17.00 2.33 -9.65
CA ILE A 119 -16.42 2.46 -10.99
C ILE A 119 -16.20 1.06 -11.57
N PRO A 120 -16.94 0.68 -12.64
CA PRO A 120 -16.81 -0.66 -13.21
C PRO A 120 -15.52 -0.85 -14.02
N PHE A 121 -14.99 0.24 -14.59
CA PHE A 121 -13.74 0.19 -15.35
C PHE A 121 -13.05 1.58 -15.31
N PRO A 122 -11.76 1.65 -14.94
CA PRO A 122 -10.94 0.52 -14.50
C PRO A 122 -11.39 0.00 -13.13
N ALA A 123 -11.43 -1.32 -12.97
CA ALA A 123 -11.83 -1.95 -11.72
C ALA A 123 -10.63 -1.99 -10.76
N ILE A 124 -10.78 -1.33 -9.61
CA ILE A 124 -9.78 -1.33 -8.55
C ILE A 124 -10.46 -1.81 -7.28
N ASN A 125 -10.02 -2.95 -6.77
CA ASN A 125 -10.60 -3.55 -5.57
C ASN A 125 -9.99 -2.94 -4.32
N ILE A 126 -10.84 -2.45 -3.44
CA ILE A 126 -10.43 -1.80 -2.19
C ILE A 126 -10.79 -2.71 -1.03
N ILE A 127 -9.85 -2.90 -0.12
CA ILE A 127 -10.09 -3.56 1.16
C ILE A 127 -9.56 -2.70 2.29
N SER A 128 -10.14 -2.91 3.48
CA SER A 128 -9.69 -2.24 4.68
C SER A 128 -8.38 -2.83 5.20
N LEU A 129 -7.73 -2.10 6.10
CA LEU A 129 -6.52 -2.58 6.75
C LEU A 129 -6.80 -3.85 7.56
N GLU A 130 -7.97 -3.93 8.23
CA GLU A 130 -8.39 -5.11 8.97
C GLU A 130 -8.59 -6.32 8.06
N GLN A 131 -9.25 -6.11 6.92
CA GLN A 131 -9.45 -7.18 5.94
C GLN A 131 -8.12 -7.69 5.39
N PHE A 132 -7.17 -6.80 5.14
CA PHE A 132 -5.84 -7.20 4.67
C PHE A 132 -5.09 -7.99 5.74
N LYS A 133 -5.13 -7.52 6.99
CA LYS A 133 -4.56 -8.26 8.11
C LYS A 133 -5.12 -9.68 8.18
N ASP A 134 -6.44 -9.82 8.06
CA ASP A 134 -7.09 -11.13 8.09
C ASP A 134 -6.59 -12.03 6.96
N LEU A 135 -6.42 -11.48 5.74
CA LEU A 135 -5.87 -12.24 4.62
C LEU A 135 -4.45 -12.75 4.92
N LEU A 136 -3.62 -11.92 5.56
CA LEU A 136 -2.24 -12.30 5.88
C LEU A 136 -2.15 -13.36 6.97
N MET A 137 -3.19 -13.51 7.77
CA MET A 137 -3.23 -14.49 8.86
C MET A 137 -3.79 -15.83 8.43
N ILE A 138 -4.31 -15.95 7.20
CA ILE A 138 -4.80 -17.23 6.68
C ILE A 138 -3.60 -18.14 6.44
N LYS A 139 -3.59 -19.29 7.11
CA LYS A 139 -2.55 -20.29 6.91
C LYS A 139 -2.95 -21.20 5.75
N PRO A 140 -2.01 -21.53 4.84
CA PRO A 140 -2.32 -22.48 3.79
C PRO A 140 -2.71 -23.84 4.40
N VAL A 141 -3.72 -24.46 3.82
CA VAL A 141 -4.16 -25.81 4.18
C VAL A 141 -3.43 -26.78 3.26
N PHE A 142 -2.67 -27.64 3.86
CA PHE A 142 -1.94 -28.68 3.11
C PHE A 142 -2.57 -30.04 3.37
#